data_acffc573736d69bd23b35f0bea736830
#
_entry.id   acffc573736d69bd23b35f0bea736830
#
_cell.length_a   1.000
_cell.length_b   1.000
_cell.length_c   1.000
_cell.angle_alpha   90.00
_cell.angle_beta   90.00
_cell.angle_gamma   90.00
#
_symmetry.space_group_name_H-M   'P 1'
#
loop_
_entity.id
_entity.type
_entity.pdbx_description
1 polymer ?
#
loop_
_entity_poly.entity_id
_entity_poly.type
_entity_poly.pdbx_seq_one_letter_code
_entity_poly.pdbx_strand_id
1 'polypeptide(L)'
;MSRVLLVCPEPLGHGHPAGVGVRFVEIARVLLNDGHDVLVLSPDAGKVDGCRADHLSHESFAAHSVASDVAVVQGHVANAFFLHAKPVPTVVDLYDPFIIENMNYWAERGAEVFQYDHLTLMGSLVRGDFFLCASEAQRLFYLGLMVATGRLNPMLFERDPRLESLIRLAPFGVQAPRPLKPQSSHDILFGGVYDWYDPVRAIDVVARVRESIPDATLTFTRHPNPDITPQGKLAEAIGYAQKKRYDFVRFEPWAAYAERAEYFEKFALALLTFPRSLETDLSMRTRIYDYLWCGLPIVTSSAPGTDELLVRYHAGTVIHDDAVEHHADAIVSILRERATFDAMRTGAQQFVREHQWDRTLAPLREFCRAPRFEKTKELFASQPAITERPPSILDRLRRRLRA
;
A
#
# COMPACT_ATOMS: atom_id res chain seq x y z
N MET A 1 -20.57 19.56 2.63
CA MET A 1 -21.03 18.16 2.66
C MET A 1 -21.19 17.71 1.23
N SER A 2 -20.50 16.63 0.82
CA SER A 2 -20.50 16.11 -0.56
C SER A 2 -20.92 14.65 -0.57
N ARG A 3 -21.50 14.19 -1.68
CA ARG A 3 -21.74 12.77 -1.94
C ARG A 3 -20.49 12.21 -2.59
N VAL A 4 -19.79 11.30 -1.90
CA VAL A 4 -18.51 10.74 -2.31
C VAL A 4 -18.68 9.31 -2.77
N LEU A 5 -18.23 9.00 -3.98
CA LEU A 5 -18.16 7.66 -4.53
C LEU A 5 -16.74 7.11 -4.37
N LEU A 6 -16.58 6.04 -3.61
CA LEU A 6 -15.31 5.33 -3.47
C LEU A 6 -15.33 4.07 -4.32
N VAL A 7 -14.33 3.89 -5.18
CA VAL A 7 -14.22 2.73 -6.09
C VAL A 7 -13.01 1.89 -5.69
N CYS A 8 -13.25 0.87 -4.89
CA CYS A 8 -12.25 -0.04 -4.36
C CYS A 8 -12.15 -1.30 -5.22
N PRO A 9 -10.96 -1.66 -5.75
CA PRO A 9 -10.78 -2.86 -6.55
C PRO A 9 -10.72 -4.16 -5.72
N GLU A 10 -10.61 -4.06 -4.38
CA GLU A 10 -10.53 -5.21 -3.48
C GLU A 10 -11.87 -5.56 -2.82
N PRO A 11 -12.13 -6.86 -2.59
CA PRO A 11 -13.23 -7.30 -1.74
C PRO A 11 -13.06 -6.79 -0.30
N LEU A 12 -14.13 -6.30 0.31
CA LEU A 12 -14.12 -5.72 1.66
C LEU A 12 -14.90 -6.54 2.69
N GLY A 13 -15.73 -7.50 2.25
CA GLY A 13 -16.65 -8.22 3.11
C GLY A 13 -16.06 -9.37 3.93
N HIS A 14 -14.84 -9.82 3.62
CA HIS A 14 -14.23 -10.98 4.29
C HIS A 14 -13.41 -10.65 5.56
N GLY A 15 -13.32 -9.37 5.96
CA GLY A 15 -12.62 -8.95 7.18
C GLY A 15 -11.08 -8.96 7.13
N HIS A 16 -10.49 -9.32 5.99
CA HIS A 16 -9.04 -9.41 5.77
C HIS A 16 -8.59 -8.57 4.56
N PRO A 17 -8.90 -7.27 4.51
CA PRO A 17 -8.46 -6.45 3.40
C PRO A 17 -6.93 -6.36 3.36
N ALA A 18 -6.36 -6.34 2.14
CA ALA A 18 -4.96 -6.01 1.93
C ALA A 18 -4.76 -4.48 1.87
N GLY A 19 -3.59 -4.01 1.46
CA GLY A 19 -3.22 -2.59 1.54
C GLY A 19 -4.24 -1.64 0.91
N VAL A 20 -4.73 -1.95 -0.30
CA VAL A 20 -5.71 -1.11 -1.02
C VAL A 20 -7.04 -1.10 -0.27
N GLY A 21 -7.54 -2.26 0.13
CA GLY A 21 -8.80 -2.38 0.86
C GLY A 21 -8.77 -1.66 2.20
N VAL A 22 -7.68 -1.82 2.98
CA VAL A 22 -7.48 -1.07 4.24
C VAL A 22 -7.54 0.43 4.00
N ARG A 23 -6.84 0.91 2.97
CA ARG A 23 -6.83 2.34 2.64
C ARG A 23 -8.22 2.87 2.31
N PHE A 24 -9.02 2.13 1.54
CA PHE A 24 -10.39 2.56 1.21
C PHE A 24 -11.34 2.51 2.41
N VAL A 25 -11.20 1.54 3.30
CA VAL A 25 -11.95 1.51 4.57
C VAL A 25 -11.64 2.75 5.42
N GLU A 26 -10.37 3.13 5.52
CA GLU A 26 -9.98 4.30 6.31
C GLU A 26 -10.34 5.62 5.64
N ILE A 27 -10.23 5.73 4.31
CA ILE A 27 -10.75 6.87 3.54
C ILE A 27 -12.25 7.04 3.82
N ALA A 28 -13.02 5.96 3.75
CA ALA A 28 -14.46 5.99 4.01
C ALA A 28 -14.75 6.51 5.43
N ARG A 29 -14.05 5.97 6.43
CA ARG A 29 -14.21 6.39 7.83
C ARG A 29 -13.90 7.86 8.05
N VAL A 30 -12.79 8.36 7.50
CA VAL A 30 -12.39 9.77 7.61
C VAL A 30 -13.42 10.69 6.95
N LEU A 31 -13.90 10.34 5.77
CA LEU A 31 -14.89 11.16 5.05
C LEU A 31 -16.27 11.16 5.72
N LEU A 32 -16.70 10.03 6.30
CA LEU A 32 -17.90 9.97 7.14
C LEU A 32 -17.78 10.87 8.37
N ASN A 33 -16.63 10.85 9.05
CA ASN A 33 -16.37 11.72 10.20
C ASN A 33 -16.38 13.21 9.84
N ASP A 34 -16.04 13.55 8.59
CA ASP A 34 -16.17 14.91 8.03
C ASP A 34 -17.62 15.26 7.63
N GLY A 35 -18.57 14.35 7.78
CA GLY A 35 -19.99 14.54 7.48
C GLY A 35 -20.35 14.37 6.00
N HIS A 36 -19.49 13.73 5.19
CA HIS A 36 -19.83 13.38 3.81
C HIS A 36 -20.79 12.18 3.73
N ASP A 37 -21.62 12.11 2.67
CA ASP A 37 -22.39 10.91 2.32
C ASP A 37 -21.51 10.02 1.44
N VAL A 38 -21.14 8.82 1.94
CA VAL A 38 -20.16 7.95 1.30
C VAL A 38 -20.83 6.68 0.77
N LEU A 39 -20.61 6.39 -0.52
CA LEU A 39 -20.93 5.12 -1.15
C LEU A 39 -19.64 4.40 -1.56
N VAL A 40 -19.51 3.13 -1.20
CA VAL A 40 -18.37 2.29 -1.57
C VAL A 40 -18.79 1.26 -2.60
N LEU A 41 -18.09 1.20 -3.73
CA LEU A 41 -18.17 0.11 -4.69
C LEU A 41 -16.99 -0.85 -4.46
N SER A 42 -17.27 -2.13 -4.30
CA SER A 42 -16.26 -3.19 -4.20
C SER A 42 -16.72 -4.47 -4.91
N PRO A 43 -15.82 -5.40 -5.27
CA PRO A 43 -16.17 -6.62 -6.00
C PRO A 43 -17.21 -7.52 -5.32
N ASP A 44 -17.33 -7.43 -4.00
CA ASP A 44 -18.24 -8.24 -3.17
C ASP A 44 -19.34 -7.40 -2.49
N ALA A 45 -19.47 -6.11 -2.85
CA ALA A 45 -20.32 -5.14 -2.15
C ALA A 45 -20.11 -5.13 -0.63
N GLY A 46 -18.85 -5.33 -0.21
CA GLY A 46 -18.46 -5.44 1.19
C GLY A 46 -18.81 -4.19 1.99
N LYS A 47 -19.35 -4.39 3.19
CA LYS A 47 -19.81 -3.29 4.04
C LYS A 47 -18.64 -2.61 4.74
N VAL A 48 -18.65 -1.28 4.69
CA VAL A 48 -17.86 -0.42 5.58
C VAL A 48 -18.86 0.28 6.50
N ASP A 49 -18.62 0.23 7.80
CA ASP A 49 -19.55 0.78 8.80
C ASP A 49 -19.89 2.24 8.52
N GLY A 50 -21.19 2.53 8.51
CA GLY A 50 -21.73 3.86 8.23
C GLY A 50 -21.78 4.23 6.74
N CYS A 51 -21.26 3.43 5.82
CA CYS A 51 -21.31 3.65 4.38
C CYS A 51 -22.44 2.87 3.72
N ARG A 52 -22.97 3.41 2.62
CA ARG A 52 -23.68 2.61 1.65
C ARG A 52 -22.67 1.79 0.85
N ALA A 53 -23.05 0.57 0.43
CA ALA A 53 -22.21 -0.30 -0.37
C ALA A 53 -22.99 -0.84 -1.57
N ASP A 54 -22.28 -1.05 -2.69
CA ASP A 54 -22.84 -1.69 -3.88
C ASP A 54 -21.74 -2.47 -4.61
N HIS A 55 -22.14 -3.33 -5.53
CA HIS A 55 -21.23 -4.14 -6.32
C HIS A 55 -20.50 -3.31 -7.36
N LEU A 56 -19.19 -3.54 -7.52
CA LEU A 56 -18.37 -2.90 -8.52
C LEU A 56 -18.69 -3.50 -9.90
N SER A 57 -19.32 -2.70 -10.77
CA SER A 57 -19.70 -3.07 -12.13
C SER A 57 -19.72 -1.85 -13.04
N HIS A 58 -19.80 -2.05 -14.36
CA HIS A 58 -19.93 -0.96 -15.33
C HIS A 58 -21.24 -0.18 -15.13
N GLU A 59 -22.32 -0.88 -14.81
CA GLU A 59 -23.62 -0.29 -14.54
C GLU A 59 -23.57 0.57 -13.27
N SER A 60 -22.92 0.09 -12.21
CA SER A 60 -22.79 0.84 -10.96
C SER A 60 -21.91 2.09 -11.13
N PHE A 61 -20.86 2.04 -11.97
CA PHE A 61 -20.08 3.23 -12.31
C PHE A 61 -20.98 4.31 -12.95
N ALA A 62 -21.78 3.95 -13.96
CA ALA A 62 -22.66 4.88 -14.64
C ALA A 62 -23.75 5.43 -13.70
N ALA A 63 -24.39 4.57 -12.92
CA ALA A 63 -25.49 4.93 -12.04
C ALA A 63 -25.04 5.85 -10.90
N HIS A 64 -23.95 5.51 -10.21
CA HIS A 64 -23.54 6.22 -9.01
C HIS A 64 -22.71 7.48 -9.29
N SER A 65 -21.97 7.55 -10.42
CA SER A 65 -21.24 8.77 -10.78
C SER A 65 -22.17 9.97 -11.00
N VAL A 66 -23.36 9.76 -11.57
CA VAL A 66 -24.37 10.84 -11.76
C VAL A 66 -24.87 11.41 -10.43
N ALA A 67 -24.96 10.56 -9.42
CA ALA A 67 -25.48 10.93 -8.11
C ALA A 67 -24.39 11.48 -7.16
N SER A 68 -23.13 11.50 -7.59
CA SER A 68 -21.99 11.88 -6.75
C SER A 68 -21.45 13.26 -7.10
N ASP A 69 -20.90 13.95 -6.11
CA ASP A 69 -20.24 15.23 -6.28
C ASP A 69 -18.74 15.06 -6.54
N VAL A 70 -18.18 13.91 -6.13
CA VAL A 70 -16.80 13.51 -6.36
C VAL A 70 -16.65 11.99 -6.34
N ALA A 71 -15.74 11.46 -7.18
CA ALA A 71 -15.31 10.06 -7.13
C ALA A 71 -13.86 9.96 -6.65
N VAL A 72 -13.55 8.92 -5.89
CA VAL A 72 -12.19 8.53 -5.54
C VAL A 72 -11.96 7.12 -6.07
N VAL A 73 -11.00 6.96 -6.95
CA VAL A 73 -10.68 5.70 -7.60
C VAL A 73 -9.23 5.31 -7.35
N GLN A 74 -8.98 4.04 -7.14
CA GLN A 74 -7.60 3.55 -7.09
C GLN A 74 -7.05 3.47 -8.53
N GLY A 75 -5.77 3.80 -8.70
CA GLY A 75 -5.15 3.93 -10.03
C GLY A 75 -5.34 2.72 -10.93
N HIS A 76 -5.28 1.51 -10.38
CA HIS A 76 -5.44 0.27 -11.13
C HIS A 76 -6.85 0.08 -11.75
N VAL A 77 -7.90 0.59 -11.12
CA VAL A 77 -9.28 0.47 -11.59
C VAL A 77 -9.76 1.73 -12.33
N ALA A 78 -8.98 2.80 -12.30
CA ALA A 78 -9.37 4.10 -12.82
C ALA A 78 -9.77 4.08 -14.31
N ASN A 79 -9.07 3.29 -15.14
CA ASN A 79 -9.39 3.22 -16.56
C ASN A 79 -10.80 2.65 -16.81
N ALA A 80 -11.16 1.56 -16.14
CA ALA A 80 -12.49 0.99 -16.23
C ALA A 80 -13.57 1.97 -15.74
N PHE A 81 -13.28 2.70 -14.65
CA PHE A 81 -14.17 3.75 -14.18
C PHE A 81 -14.38 4.85 -15.23
N PHE A 82 -13.32 5.40 -15.82
CA PHE A 82 -13.41 6.46 -16.83
C PHE A 82 -14.10 6.03 -18.12
N LEU A 83 -14.13 4.72 -18.43
CA LEU A 83 -14.85 4.18 -19.57
C LEU A 83 -16.37 4.25 -19.40
N HIS A 84 -16.87 3.99 -18.20
CA HIS A 84 -18.27 3.72 -17.95
C HIS A 84 -18.97 4.76 -17.09
N ALA A 85 -18.21 5.53 -16.28
CA ALA A 85 -18.76 6.59 -15.44
C ALA A 85 -19.22 7.80 -16.25
N LYS A 86 -20.19 8.51 -15.73
CA LYS A 86 -20.52 9.86 -16.22
C LYS A 86 -19.55 10.89 -15.63
N PRO A 87 -19.37 12.05 -16.28
CA PRO A 87 -18.44 13.08 -15.80
C PRO A 87 -18.70 13.45 -14.35
N VAL A 88 -17.72 13.28 -13.51
CA VAL A 88 -17.69 13.64 -12.10
C VAL A 88 -16.25 14.01 -11.73
N PRO A 89 -16.00 15.05 -10.90
CA PRO A 89 -14.65 15.34 -10.41
C PRO A 89 -14.04 14.10 -9.79
N THR A 90 -12.86 13.68 -10.28
CA THR A 90 -12.27 12.40 -9.90
C THR A 90 -10.90 12.57 -9.30
N VAL A 91 -10.75 12.06 -8.07
CA VAL A 91 -9.47 11.85 -7.41
C VAL A 91 -8.93 10.48 -7.80
N VAL A 92 -7.70 10.42 -8.31
CA VAL A 92 -7.01 9.15 -8.57
C VAL A 92 -5.99 8.91 -7.46
N ASP A 93 -6.17 7.84 -6.70
CA ASP A 93 -5.25 7.43 -5.66
C ASP A 93 -4.13 6.58 -6.26
N LEU A 94 -2.94 7.14 -6.33
CA LEU A 94 -1.74 6.56 -6.92
C LEU A 94 -0.73 6.12 -5.84
N TYR A 95 -1.18 5.83 -4.61
CA TYR A 95 -0.27 5.44 -3.53
C TYR A 95 0.50 4.15 -3.83
N ASP A 96 -0.05 3.33 -4.71
CA ASP A 96 0.47 2.05 -5.14
C ASP A 96 1.03 2.17 -6.56
N PRO A 97 2.34 2.05 -6.79
CA PRO A 97 2.94 2.09 -8.12
C PRO A 97 2.76 0.76 -8.87
N PHE A 98 1.50 0.32 -9.00
CA PHE A 98 1.10 -1.01 -9.49
C PHE A 98 1.79 -1.46 -10.79
N ILE A 99 2.11 -0.53 -11.69
CA ILE A 99 2.81 -0.87 -12.95
C ILE A 99 4.23 -1.39 -12.68
N ILE A 100 4.91 -0.84 -11.67
CA ILE A 100 6.26 -1.26 -11.29
C ILE A 100 6.20 -2.58 -10.50
N GLU A 101 5.27 -2.70 -9.57
CA GLU A 101 5.06 -3.94 -8.80
C GLU A 101 4.70 -5.11 -9.72
N ASN A 102 3.81 -4.88 -10.70
CA ASN A 102 3.38 -5.90 -11.66
C ASN A 102 4.48 -6.35 -12.63
N MET A 103 5.57 -5.59 -12.80
CA MET A 103 6.74 -6.06 -13.58
C MET A 103 7.41 -7.30 -12.97
N ASN A 104 7.31 -7.49 -11.66
CA ASN A 104 7.81 -8.70 -10.98
C ASN A 104 7.08 -9.98 -11.44
N TYR A 105 5.87 -9.83 -12.02
CA TYR A 105 5.03 -10.94 -12.46
C TYR A 105 5.00 -11.10 -14.00
N TRP A 106 5.95 -10.49 -14.71
CA TRP A 106 6.02 -10.54 -16.17
C TRP A 106 5.96 -11.97 -16.73
N ALA A 107 6.74 -12.89 -16.14
CA ALA A 107 6.81 -14.28 -16.62
C ALA A 107 5.45 -15.01 -16.53
N GLU A 108 4.63 -14.63 -15.54
CA GLU A 108 3.32 -15.26 -15.28
C GLU A 108 2.18 -14.55 -16.03
N ARG A 109 2.24 -13.21 -16.09
CA ARG A 109 1.14 -12.36 -16.58
C ARG A 109 1.26 -12.01 -18.07
N GLY A 110 2.49 -11.90 -18.59
CA GLY A 110 2.77 -11.64 -20.01
C GLY A 110 2.52 -10.20 -20.47
N ALA A 111 2.80 -9.97 -21.77
CA ALA A 111 2.79 -8.64 -22.38
C ALA A 111 1.42 -7.94 -22.35
N GLU A 112 0.33 -8.69 -22.49
CA GLU A 112 -1.02 -8.12 -22.55
C GLU A 112 -1.40 -7.42 -21.24
N VAL A 113 -1.00 -8.00 -20.10
CA VAL A 113 -1.29 -7.40 -18.78
C VAL A 113 -0.46 -6.13 -18.57
N PHE A 114 0.83 -6.18 -18.94
CA PHE A 114 1.67 -4.99 -18.88
C PHE A 114 1.13 -3.84 -19.76
N GLN A 115 0.71 -4.14 -20.99
CA GLN A 115 0.11 -3.15 -21.88
C GLN A 115 -1.17 -2.55 -21.30
N TYR A 116 -2.01 -3.38 -20.68
CA TYR A 116 -3.21 -2.91 -20.00
C TYR A 116 -2.86 -1.99 -18.80
N ASP A 117 -1.90 -2.39 -17.95
CA ASP A 117 -1.45 -1.60 -16.80
C ASP A 117 -0.87 -0.26 -17.26
N HIS A 118 -0.08 -0.26 -18.34
CA HIS A 118 0.45 0.96 -18.94
C HIS A 118 -0.67 1.90 -19.42
N LEU A 119 -1.63 1.38 -20.18
CA LEU A 119 -2.77 2.17 -20.67
C LEU A 119 -3.63 2.68 -19.51
N THR A 120 -3.82 1.87 -18.48
CA THR A 120 -4.56 2.25 -17.27
C THR A 120 -3.87 3.42 -16.55
N LEU A 121 -2.56 3.34 -16.35
CA LEU A 121 -1.81 4.42 -15.73
C LEU A 121 -1.86 5.70 -16.56
N MET A 122 -1.54 5.62 -17.85
CA MET A 122 -1.56 6.79 -18.75
C MET A 122 -2.96 7.40 -18.83
N GLY A 123 -3.99 6.55 -18.97
CA GLY A 123 -5.39 6.99 -18.99
C GLY A 123 -5.83 7.68 -17.70
N SER A 124 -5.42 7.16 -16.55
CA SER A 124 -5.75 7.75 -15.26
C SER A 124 -5.06 9.11 -15.05
N LEU A 125 -3.77 9.23 -15.43
CA LEU A 125 -3.01 10.47 -15.32
C LEU A 125 -3.61 11.59 -16.17
N VAL A 126 -4.07 11.26 -17.39
CA VAL A 126 -4.68 12.25 -18.30
C VAL A 126 -6.06 12.68 -17.84
N ARG A 127 -6.88 11.76 -17.30
CA ARG A 127 -8.31 12.01 -17.02
C ARG A 127 -8.61 12.47 -15.60
N GLY A 128 -7.78 12.10 -14.63
CA GLY A 128 -7.97 12.50 -13.22
C GLY A 128 -7.94 14.02 -13.04
N ASP A 129 -8.68 14.51 -12.07
CA ASP A 129 -8.73 15.92 -11.70
C ASP A 129 -7.76 16.26 -10.59
N PHE A 130 -7.58 15.33 -9.65
CA PHE A 130 -6.64 15.45 -8.54
C PHE A 130 -6.01 14.09 -8.25
N PHE A 131 -4.78 14.10 -7.73
CA PHE A 131 -4.00 12.89 -7.53
C PHE A 131 -3.44 12.82 -6.11
N LEU A 132 -3.42 11.61 -5.55
CA LEU A 132 -2.77 11.32 -4.29
C LEU A 132 -1.64 10.33 -4.52
N CYS A 133 -0.52 10.52 -3.83
CA CYS A 133 0.61 9.59 -3.82
C CYS A 133 1.19 9.48 -2.42
N ALA A 134 1.97 8.43 -2.14
CA ALA A 134 2.41 8.15 -0.78
C ALA A 134 3.75 8.81 -0.40
N SER A 135 4.60 9.17 -1.37
CA SER A 135 5.93 9.70 -1.12
C SER A 135 6.33 10.75 -2.16
N GLU A 136 7.36 11.53 -1.86
CA GLU A 136 7.91 12.49 -2.83
C GLU A 136 8.56 11.79 -4.03
N ALA A 137 9.15 10.61 -3.83
CA ALA A 137 9.67 9.79 -4.94
C ALA A 137 8.54 9.41 -5.92
N GLN A 138 7.40 8.93 -5.41
CA GLN A 138 6.21 8.67 -6.24
C GLN A 138 5.70 9.95 -6.91
N ARG A 139 5.65 11.06 -6.18
CA ARG A 139 5.19 12.33 -6.72
C ARG A 139 6.02 12.77 -7.91
N LEU A 140 7.35 12.73 -7.81
CA LEU A 140 8.26 13.08 -8.90
C LEU A 140 8.13 12.11 -10.08
N PHE A 141 7.99 10.82 -9.82
CA PHE A 141 7.75 9.82 -10.86
C PHE A 141 6.46 10.11 -11.64
N TYR A 142 5.34 10.36 -10.97
CA TYR A 142 4.07 10.68 -11.64
C TYR A 142 4.10 12.04 -12.34
N LEU A 143 4.75 13.06 -11.78
CA LEU A 143 4.92 14.35 -12.44
C LEU A 143 5.71 14.23 -13.75
N GLY A 144 6.75 13.38 -13.78
CA GLY A 144 7.49 13.08 -15.01
C GLY A 144 6.60 12.47 -16.10
N LEU A 145 5.75 11.52 -15.74
CA LEU A 145 4.75 10.93 -16.64
C LEU A 145 3.68 11.94 -17.08
N MET A 146 3.27 12.84 -16.19
CA MET A 146 2.33 13.91 -16.52
C MET A 146 2.93 14.94 -17.50
N VAL A 147 4.24 15.21 -17.44
CA VAL A 147 4.93 16.00 -18.46
C VAL A 147 4.88 15.28 -19.81
N ALA A 148 5.22 14.00 -19.82
CA ALA A 148 5.26 13.19 -21.06
C ALA A 148 3.90 13.06 -21.75
N THR A 149 2.81 13.09 -20.98
CA THR A 149 1.44 13.03 -21.52
C THR A 149 0.80 14.39 -21.79
N GLY A 150 1.50 15.50 -21.51
CA GLY A 150 0.95 16.86 -21.62
C GLY A 150 -0.08 17.20 -20.53
N ARG A 151 -0.28 16.30 -19.54
CA ARG A 151 -1.17 16.57 -18.40
C ARG A 151 -0.66 17.70 -17.52
N LEU A 152 0.65 17.74 -17.27
CA LEU A 152 1.34 18.92 -16.77
C LEU A 152 1.60 19.84 -17.95
N ASN A 153 1.05 21.05 -17.91
CA ASN A 153 1.06 21.98 -19.01
C ASN A 153 1.38 23.42 -18.53
N PRO A 154 1.73 24.36 -19.44
CA PRO A 154 2.13 25.71 -19.04
C PRO A 154 1.09 26.47 -18.23
N MET A 155 -0.20 26.35 -18.54
CA MET A 155 -1.26 27.06 -17.82
C MET A 155 -1.39 26.58 -16.38
N LEU A 156 -1.28 25.27 -16.17
CA LEU A 156 -1.30 24.68 -14.83
C LEU A 156 -0.06 25.12 -14.04
N PHE A 157 1.11 25.05 -14.65
CA PHE A 157 2.38 25.43 -14.03
C PHE A 157 2.43 26.93 -13.68
N GLU A 158 1.93 27.81 -14.53
CA GLU A 158 1.83 29.25 -14.25
C GLU A 158 0.91 29.54 -13.05
N ARG A 159 -0.21 28.84 -12.97
CA ARG A 159 -1.18 29.00 -11.87
C ARG A 159 -0.67 28.43 -10.54
N ASP A 160 0.03 27.31 -10.60
CA ASP A 160 0.53 26.58 -9.44
C ASP A 160 1.88 25.91 -9.74
N PRO A 161 3.00 26.65 -9.58
CA PRO A 161 4.35 26.12 -9.85
C PRO A 161 4.74 24.92 -8.97
N ARG A 162 4.10 24.74 -7.82
CA ARG A 162 4.32 23.59 -6.92
C ARG A 162 3.45 22.39 -7.26
N LEU A 163 2.43 22.58 -8.11
CA LEU A 163 1.48 21.54 -8.53
C LEU A 163 0.71 20.89 -7.38
N GLU A 164 0.56 21.61 -6.27
CA GLU A 164 -0.20 21.12 -5.11
C GLU A 164 -1.71 21.08 -5.38
N SER A 165 -2.19 21.85 -6.35
CA SER A 165 -3.57 21.78 -6.84
C SER A 165 -3.84 20.55 -7.72
N LEU A 166 -2.78 19.84 -8.15
CA LEU A 166 -2.86 18.68 -9.03
C LEU A 166 -2.54 17.37 -8.30
N ILE A 167 -1.41 17.30 -7.60
CA ILE A 167 -0.94 16.07 -6.93
C ILE A 167 -0.34 16.40 -5.56
N ARG A 168 -0.79 15.68 -4.54
CA ARG A 168 -0.33 15.87 -3.15
C ARG A 168 -0.02 14.56 -2.47
N LEU A 169 0.84 14.63 -1.45
CA LEU A 169 1.16 13.49 -0.62
C LEU A 169 -0.01 13.15 0.30
N ALA A 170 -0.41 11.91 0.26
CA ALA A 170 -1.37 11.30 1.17
C ALA A 170 -0.86 9.90 1.52
N PRO A 171 0.19 9.79 2.35
CA PRO A 171 0.75 8.50 2.73
C PRO A 171 -0.28 7.65 3.49
N PHE A 172 0.07 6.42 3.76
CA PHE A 172 -0.71 5.57 4.64
C PHE A 172 -0.83 6.23 6.02
N GLY A 173 -1.94 6.02 6.69
CA GLY A 173 -2.16 6.51 8.04
C GLY A 173 -2.15 5.38 9.06
N VAL A 174 -2.22 5.75 10.32
CA VAL A 174 -2.38 4.82 11.44
C VAL A 174 -3.59 5.21 12.29
N GLN A 175 -4.05 4.28 13.11
CA GLN A 175 -5.10 4.53 14.09
C GLN A 175 -4.59 5.42 15.23
N ALA A 176 -5.50 5.84 16.10
CA ALA A 176 -5.15 6.62 17.29
C ALA A 176 -4.06 5.93 18.12
N PRO A 177 -3.22 6.72 18.84
CA PRO A 177 -2.20 6.18 19.73
C PRO A 177 -2.78 5.21 20.75
N ARG A 178 -2.04 4.16 21.05
CA ARG A 178 -2.42 3.14 22.04
C ARG A 178 -1.33 2.98 23.10
N PRO A 179 -1.66 2.54 24.31
CA PRO A 179 -0.66 2.21 25.33
C PRO A 179 0.26 1.07 24.82
N LEU A 180 1.56 1.24 24.98
CA LEU A 180 2.52 0.20 24.64
C LEU A 180 2.54 -0.86 25.75
N LYS A 181 2.37 -2.13 25.38
CA LYS A 181 2.53 -3.23 26.31
C LYS A 181 4.00 -3.48 26.63
N PRO A 182 4.33 -3.94 27.85
CA PRO A 182 5.67 -4.44 28.15
C PRO A 182 6.06 -5.56 27.17
N GLN A 183 7.31 -5.58 26.74
CA GLN A 183 7.81 -6.58 25.81
C GLN A 183 9.05 -7.25 26.39
N SER A 184 9.03 -8.59 26.42
CA SER A 184 10.14 -9.44 26.89
C SER A 184 10.40 -10.62 25.94
N SER A 185 9.65 -10.73 24.85
CA SER A 185 9.83 -11.75 23.81
C SER A 185 11.08 -11.44 22.98
N HIS A 186 11.63 -12.47 22.35
CA HIS A 186 12.63 -12.36 21.27
C HIS A 186 12.03 -12.81 19.93
N ASP A 187 10.70 -12.81 19.81
CA ASP A 187 10.02 -13.15 18.56
C ASP A 187 10.13 -12.00 17.57
N ILE A 188 10.57 -12.30 16.35
CA ILE A 188 10.81 -11.34 15.27
C ILE A 188 9.72 -11.54 14.22
N LEU A 189 9.06 -10.45 13.83
CA LEU A 189 8.04 -10.45 12.80
C LEU A 189 8.63 -10.04 11.45
N PHE A 190 8.46 -10.85 10.41
CA PHE A 190 8.64 -10.42 9.03
C PHE A 190 7.30 -9.95 8.44
N GLY A 191 6.22 -10.64 8.79
CA GLY A 191 4.89 -10.41 8.24
C GLY A 191 4.66 -11.10 6.90
N GLY A 192 3.79 -10.56 6.06
CA GLY A 192 3.46 -11.15 4.76
C GLY A 192 4.63 -11.11 3.78
N VAL A 193 4.76 -12.14 2.96
CA VAL A 193 5.80 -12.25 1.94
C VAL A 193 5.22 -11.95 0.57
N TYR A 194 5.84 -11.01 -0.15
CA TYR A 194 5.57 -10.70 -1.55
C TYR A 194 6.82 -10.99 -2.37
N ASP A 195 6.70 -11.12 -3.68
CA ASP A 195 7.79 -11.60 -4.52
C ASP A 195 8.95 -10.57 -4.70
N TRP A 196 8.77 -9.35 -4.27
CA TRP A 196 9.83 -8.33 -4.17
C TRP A 196 10.57 -8.30 -2.81
N TYR A 197 10.26 -9.21 -1.89
CA TYR A 197 11.00 -9.40 -0.64
C TYR A 197 12.09 -10.47 -0.75
N ASP A 198 13.01 -10.47 0.21
CA ASP A 198 14.04 -11.49 0.38
C ASP A 198 13.87 -12.26 1.73
N PRO A 199 12.90 -13.17 1.80
CA PRO A 199 12.61 -13.90 3.03
C PRO A 199 13.72 -14.91 3.40
N VAL A 200 14.52 -15.38 2.43
CA VAL A 200 15.65 -16.29 2.69
C VAL A 200 16.72 -15.56 3.47
N ARG A 201 17.07 -14.33 3.09
CA ARG A 201 17.98 -13.48 3.86
C ARG A 201 17.48 -13.26 5.29
N ALA A 202 16.19 -13.01 5.48
CA ALA A 202 15.61 -12.84 6.82
C ALA A 202 15.80 -14.10 7.69
N ILE A 203 15.67 -15.31 7.09
CA ILE A 203 15.91 -16.57 7.78
C ILE A 203 17.39 -16.67 8.21
N ASP A 204 18.34 -16.35 7.31
CA ASP A 204 19.77 -16.39 7.62
C ASP A 204 20.15 -15.34 8.67
N VAL A 205 19.55 -14.15 8.62
CA VAL A 205 19.74 -13.11 9.65
C VAL A 205 19.31 -13.63 11.02
N VAL A 206 18.14 -14.24 11.16
CA VAL A 206 17.67 -14.74 12.45
C VAL A 206 18.47 -15.99 12.89
N ALA A 207 18.92 -16.84 11.96
CA ALA A 207 19.86 -17.91 12.28
C ALA A 207 21.16 -17.35 12.91
N ARG A 208 21.67 -16.23 12.40
CA ARG A 208 22.82 -15.53 12.97
C ARG A 208 22.52 -14.87 14.32
N VAL A 209 21.36 -14.24 14.49
CA VAL A 209 20.89 -13.68 15.77
C VAL A 209 20.88 -14.75 16.86
N ARG A 210 20.48 -15.98 16.56
CA ARG A 210 20.38 -17.10 17.51
C ARG A 210 21.73 -17.55 18.08
N GLU A 211 22.84 -17.22 17.45
CA GLU A 211 24.16 -17.43 18.07
C GLU A 211 24.34 -16.60 19.35
N SER A 212 23.64 -15.47 19.43
CA SER A 212 23.66 -14.53 20.57
C SER A 212 22.41 -14.57 21.44
N ILE A 213 21.25 -14.90 20.83
CA ILE A 213 19.91 -14.95 21.46
C ILE A 213 19.25 -16.27 21.01
N PRO A 214 19.55 -17.41 21.66
CA PRO A 214 19.16 -18.75 21.18
C PRO A 214 17.66 -19.00 21.07
N ASP A 215 16.84 -18.27 21.79
CA ASP A 215 15.38 -18.38 21.81
C ASP A 215 14.69 -17.43 20.81
N ALA A 216 15.43 -16.65 20.01
CA ALA A 216 14.85 -15.81 18.96
C ALA A 216 14.12 -16.67 17.92
N THR A 217 12.95 -16.21 17.48
CA THR A 217 12.15 -16.85 16.43
C THR A 217 11.84 -15.88 15.30
N LEU A 218 11.48 -16.39 14.13
CA LEU A 218 11.07 -15.59 12.97
C LEU A 218 9.70 -16.03 12.50
N THR A 219 8.77 -15.08 12.41
CA THR A 219 7.39 -15.36 11.95
C THR A 219 7.08 -14.65 10.65
N PHE A 220 6.67 -15.45 9.65
CA PHE A 220 6.06 -15.00 8.40
C PHE A 220 4.55 -15.16 8.48
N THR A 221 3.79 -14.27 7.82
CA THR A 221 2.34 -14.44 7.66
C THR A 221 1.99 -14.78 6.22
N ARG A 222 1.02 -15.69 6.04
CA ARG A 222 0.52 -16.12 4.73
C ARG A 222 -0.50 -15.11 4.24
N HIS A 223 -0.38 -14.67 2.98
CA HIS A 223 -1.35 -13.72 2.40
C HIS A 223 -2.76 -14.35 2.35
N PRO A 224 -3.83 -13.60 2.70
CA PRO A 224 -5.18 -14.15 2.74
C PRO A 224 -5.73 -14.54 1.37
N ASN A 225 -5.24 -13.91 0.29
CA ASN A 225 -5.71 -14.11 -1.09
C ASN A 225 -4.55 -14.56 -2.00
N PRO A 226 -4.11 -15.83 -1.92
CA PRO A 226 -2.99 -16.33 -2.72
C PRO A 226 -3.26 -16.32 -4.24
N ASP A 227 -4.54 -16.36 -4.65
CA ASP A 227 -4.93 -16.28 -6.06
C ASP A 227 -4.74 -14.88 -6.67
N ILE A 228 -4.70 -13.85 -5.83
CA ILE A 228 -4.51 -12.46 -6.27
C ILE A 228 -3.03 -12.09 -6.23
N THR A 229 -2.33 -12.52 -5.18
CA THR A 229 -0.93 -12.21 -4.97
C THR A 229 -0.11 -13.49 -5.07
N PRO A 230 0.77 -13.63 -6.07
CA PRO A 230 1.67 -14.78 -6.20
C PRO A 230 2.50 -14.99 -4.93
N GLN A 231 2.77 -16.25 -4.60
CA GLN A 231 3.40 -16.68 -3.34
C GLN A 231 4.74 -17.40 -3.57
N GLY A 232 5.44 -17.08 -4.67
CA GLY A 232 6.70 -17.72 -5.04
C GLY A 232 7.78 -17.60 -3.96
N LYS A 233 7.99 -16.40 -3.46
CA LYS A 233 8.98 -16.15 -2.38
C LYS A 233 8.58 -16.77 -1.05
N LEU A 234 7.30 -16.89 -0.75
CA LEU A 234 6.86 -17.61 0.45
C LEU A 234 7.15 -19.12 0.33
N ALA A 235 6.89 -19.71 -0.83
CA ALA A 235 7.20 -21.12 -1.09
C ALA A 235 8.71 -21.38 -1.00
N GLU A 236 9.55 -20.47 -1.53
CA GLU A 236 11.00 -20.51 -1.41
C GLU A 236 11.45 -20.51 0.06
N ALA A 237 10.90 -19.60 0.87
CA ALA A 237 11.22 -19.51 2.30
C ALA A 237 10.84 -20.78 3.07
N ILE A 238 9.66 -21.35 2.79
CA ILE A 238 9.22 -22.63 3.39
C ILE A 238 10.20 -23.75 3.03
N GLY A 239 10.51 -23.91 1.75
CA GLY A 239 11.45 -24.93 1.28
C GLY A 239 12.84 -24.77 1.86
N TYR A 240 13.32 -23.52 1.97
CA TYR A 240 14.62 -23.23 2.57
C TYR A 240 14.67 -23.59 4.06
N ALA A 241 13.68 -23.16 4.85
CA ALA A 241 13.61 -23.48 6.28
C ALA A 241 13.55 -24.99 6.53
N GLN A 242 12.74 -25.72 5.72
CA GLN A 242 12.65 -27.18 5.80
C GLN A 242 13.97 -27.87 5.46
N LYS A 243 14.65 -27.46 4.38
CA LYS A 243 15.96 -28.00 3.97
C LYS A 243 17.01 -27.81 5.05
N LYS A 244 17.00 -26.65 5.72
CA LYS A 244 17.93 -26.32 6.82
C LYS A 244 17.50 -26.93 8.17
N ARG A 245 16.28 -27.47 8.27
CA ARG A 245 15.68 -27.97 9.52
C ARG A 245 15.62 -26.90 10.61
N TYR A 246 15.28 -25.66 10.23
CA TYR A 246 15.15 -24.54 11.15
C TYR A 246 13.78 -24.56 11.83
N ASP A 247 13.73 -24.92 13.11
CA ASP A 247 12.53 -25.00 13.95
C ASP A 247 12.06 -23.64 14.50
N PHE A 248 12.91 -22.64 14.41
CA PHE A 248 12.62 -21.28 14.84
C PHE A 248 11.85 -20.45 13.81
N VAL A 249 11.62 -20.94 12.60
CA VAL A 249 10.88 -20.26 11.53
C VAL A 249 9.42 -20.72 11.54
N ARG A 250 8.53 -19.77 11.69
CA ARG A 250 7.06 -20.00 11.76
C ARG A 250 6.36 -19.38 10.56
N PHE A 251 5.29 -20.04 10.09
CA PHE A 251 4.45 -19.57 8.99
C PHE A 251 3.00 -19.56 9.45
N GLU A 252 2.53 -18.39 9.90
CA GLU A 252 1.23 -18.21 10.52
C GLU A 252 0.17 -17.69 9.54
N PRO A 253 -1.13 -17.86 9.82
CA PRO A 253 -2.20 -17.18 9.08
C PRO A 253 -2.08 -15.67 9.17
N TRP A 254 -2.70 -14.98 8.21
CA TRP A 254 -2.86 -13.53 8.26
C TRP A 254 -3.82 -13.13 9.38
N ALA A 255 -3.45 -12.16 10.19
CA ALA A 255 -4.34 -11.65 11.23
C ALA A 255 -5.49 -10.83 10.64
N ALA A 256 -6.69 -10.94 11.20
CA ALA A 256 -7.81 -10.09 10.84
C ALA A 256 -7.46 -8.61 11.07
N TYR A 257 -7.98 -7.73 10.21
CA TYR A 257 -7.67 -6.29 10.30
C TYR A 257 -7.98 -5.69 11.67
N ALA A 258 -9.10 -6.09 12.26
CA ALA A 258 -9.50 -5.63 13.61
C ALA A 258 -8.58 -6.14 14.73
N GLU A 259 -7.95 -7.30 14.56
CA GLU A 259 -7.13 -7.98 15.56
C GLU A 259 -5.62 -7.76 15.38
N ARG A 260 -5.22 -7.06 14.29
CA ARG A 260 -3.81 -6.93 13.90
C ARG A 260 -2.92 -6.31 14.97
N ALA A 261 -3.45 -5.40 15.78
CA ALA A 261 -2.70 -4.79 16.85
C ALA A 261 -2.30 -5.79 17.94
N GLU A 262 -3.24 -6.61 18.39
CA GLU A 262 -2.98 -7.66 19.39
C GLU A 262 -2.03 -8.71 18.85
N TYR A 263 -2.11 -8.99 17.55
CA TYR A 263 -1.19 -9.89 16.87
C TYR A 263 0.24 -9.33 16.86
N PHE A 264 0.43 -8.07 16.43
CA PHE A 264 1.76 -7.47 16.33
C PHE A 264 2.42 -7.23 17.70
N GLU A 265 1.64 -6.97 18.74
CA GLU A 265 2.15 -6.79 20.10
C GLU A 265 2.80 -8.04 20.71
N LYS A 266 2.70 -9.21 20.07
CA LYS A 266 3.39 -10.43 20.52
C LYS A 266 4.88 -10.40 20.19
N PHE A 267 5.30 -9.60 19.21
CA PHE A 267 6.66 -9.57 18.68
C PHE A 267 7.51 -8.48 19.34
N ALA A 268 8.81 -8.74 19.44
CA ALA A 268 9.76 -7.78 19.97
C ALA A 268 10.11 -6.69 18.96
N LEU A 269 10.33 -7.07 17.71
CA LEU A 269 10.68 -6.17 16.61
C LEU A 269 10.20 -6.72 15.25
N ALA A 270 10.25 -5.89 14.23
CA ALA A 270 10.03 -6.30 12.86
C ALA A 270 11.33 -6.28 12.05
N LEU A 271 11.50 -7.29 11.19
CA LEU A 271 12.60 -7.40 10.23
C LEU A 271 12.03 -7.37 8.81
N LEU A 272 12.60 -6.53 7.94
CA LEU A 272 12.26 -6.49 6.52
C LEU A 272 13.55 -6.54 5.69
N THR A 273 13.63 -7.53 4.81
CA THR A 273 14.74 -7.68 3.86
C THR A 273 14.20 -7.70 2.45
N PHE A 274 14.82 -6.93 1.57
CA PHE A 274 14.48 -6.86 0.16
C PHE A 274 15.69 -6.38 -0.67
N PRO A 275 15.79 -6.76 -1.95
CA PRO A 275 16.80 -6.24 -2.85
C PRO A 275 16.50 -4.78 -3.23
N ARG A 276 17.53 -4.02 -3.59
CA ARG A 276 17.34 -2.70 -4.20
C ARG A 276 16.78 -2.86 -5.61
N SER A 277 15.72 -2.12 -5.89
CA SER A 277 15.05 -2.11 -7.18
C SER A 277 14.26 -0.81 -7.35
N LEU A 278 13.79 -0.52 -8.56
CA LEU A 278 12.89 0.61 -8.79
C LEU A 278 11.59 0.48 -7.97
N GLU A 279 11.10 -0.74 -7.77
CA GLU A 279 9.95 -1.00 -6.90
C GLU A 279 10.26 -0.56 -5.47
N THR A 280 11.42 -0.95 -4.94
CA THR A 280 11.87 -0.57 -3.59
C THR A 280 12.00 0.96 -3.43
N ASP A 281 12.46 1.66 -4.47
CA ASP A 281 12.64 3.11 -4.42
C ASP A 281 11.30 3.87 -4.49
N LEU A 282 10.27 3.29 -5.09
CA LEU A 282 8.96 3.93 -5.27
C LEU A 282 7.88 3.46 -4.29
N SER A 283 7.93 2.21 -3.83
CA SER A 283 6.87 1.65 -2.99
C SER A 283 7.02 2.03 -1.53
N MET A 284 5.91 2.43 -0.92
CA MET A 284 5.83 2.62 0.53
C MET A 284 5.43 1.29 1.19
N ARG A 285 6.27 0.80 2.09
CA ARG A 285 6.03 -0.43 2.85
C ARG A 285 4.95 -0.22 3.91
N THR A 286 3.68 -0.31 3.52
CA THR A 286 2.52 0.04 4.35
C THR A 286 2.49 -0.66 5.71
N ARG A 287 3.01 -1.90 5.80
CA ARG A 287 3.13 -2.64 7.06
C ARG A 287 3.99 -1.95 8.13
N ILE A 288 4.96 -1.14 7.71
CA ILE A 288 5.81 -0.36 8.62
C ILE A 288 4.95 0.56 9.47
N TYR A 289 3.90 1.13 8.91
CA TYR A 289 2.97 2.00 9.63
C TYR A 289 2.27 1.25 10.76
N ASP A 290 1.79 0.03 10.51
CA ASP A 290 1.17 -0.81 11.54
C ASP A 290 2.18 -1.26 12.60
N TYR A 291 3.42 -1.57 12.21
CA TYR A 291 4.47 -1.95 13.17
C TYR A 291 4.81 -0.77 14.09
N LEU A 292 5.00 0.42 13.54
CA LEU A 292 5.23 1.62 14.33
C LEU A 292 4.02 1.97 15.20
N TRP A 293 2.80 1.76 14.71
CA TRP A 293 1.59 1.95 15.51
C TRP A 293 1.54 1.06 16.74
N CYS A 294 2.06 -0.16 16.64
CA CYS A 294 2.18 -1.10 17.76
C CYS A 294 3.47 -0.90 18.58
N GLY A 295 4.31 0.04 18.19
CA GLY A 295 5.56 0.35 18.88
C GLY A 295 6.63 -0.73 18.69
N LEU A 296 6.65 -1.44 17.56
CA LEU A 296 7.71 -2.37 17.21
C LEU A 296 8.91 -1.59 16.65
N PRO A 297 10.11 -1.71 17.22
CA PRO A 297 11.35 -1.33 16.54
C PRO A 297 11.51 -2.07 15.23
N ILE A 298 12.11 -1.43 14.23
CA ILE A 298 12.23 -2.01 12.89
C ILE A 298 13.69 -2.11 12.50
N VAL A 299 14.11 -3.28 11.98
CA VAL A 299 15.35 -3.45 11.25
C VAL A 299 15.01 -3.76 9.79
N THR A 300 15.55 -3.00 8.86
CA THR A 300 15.15 -3.10 7.44
C THR A 300 16.32 -2.87 6.50
N SER A 301 16.30 -3.53 5.34
CA SER A 301 17.07 -3.09 4.17
C SER A 301 16.67 -1.67 3.78
N SER A 302 17.58 -0.91 3.14
CA SER A 302 17.37 0.49 2.77
C SER A 302 16.32 0.65 1.67
N ALA A 303 15.37 1.57 1.88
CA ALA A 303 14.39 2.05 0.91
C ALA A 303 14.08 3.53 1.20
N PRO A 304 14.21 4.46 0.24
CA PRO A 304 14.22 5.91 0.51
C PRO A 304 13.07 6.41 1.39
N GLY A 305 11.83 6.05 1.08
CA GLY A 305 10.67 6.50 1.88
C GLY A 305 10.62 5.88 3.28
N THR A 306 11.13 4.67 3.46
CA THR A 306 11.22 3.99 4.75
C THR A 306 12.35 4.55 5.59
N ASP A 307 13.51 4.77 4.96
CA ASP A 307 14.71 5.30 5.62
C ASP A 307 14.44 6.65 6.25
N GLU A 308 13.80 7.55 5.49
CA GLU A 308 13.42 8.88 5.98
C GLU A 308 12.53 8.80 7.24
N LEU A 309 11.53 7.90 7.23
CA LEU A 309 10.64 7.72 8.38
C LEU A 309 11.40 7.19 9.61
N LEU A 310 12.18 6.13 9.45
CA LEU A 310 12.86 5.49 10.57
C LEU A 310 13.94 6.39 11.17
N VAL A 311 14.68 7.12 10.35
CA VAL A 311 15.69 8.09 10.80
C VAL A 311 15.03 9.26 11.52
N ARG A 312 13.98 9.85 10.93
CA ARG A 312 13.27 11.01 11.50
C ARG A 312 12.70 10.73 12.89
N TYR A 313 12.14 9.55 13.10
CA TYR A 313 11.49 9.19 14.36
C TYR A 313 12.37 8.34 15.28
N HIS A 314 13.61 8.02 14.88
CA HIS A 314 14.47 7.10 15.63
C HIS A 314 13.76 5.79 16.02
N ALA A 315 12.96 5.23 15.08
CA ALA A 315 12.08 4.11 15.36
C ALA A 315 12.59 2.77 14.80
N GLY A 316 13.83 2.73 14.31
CA GLY A 316 14.43 1.54 13.75
C GLY A 316 15.85 1.78 13.24
N THR A 317 16.43 0.71 12.67
CA THR A 317 17.76 0.72 12.06
C THR A 317 17.64 0.34 10.58
N VAL A 318 18.25 1.16 9.72
CA VAL A 318 18.32 0.92 8.27
C VAL A 318 19.67 0.33 7.93
N ILE A 319 19.70 -0.76 7.19
CA ILE A 319 20.91 -1.42 6.71
C ILE A 319 21.06 -1.14 5.21
N HIS A 320 22.16 -0.51 4.84
CA HIS A 320 22.42 -0.03 3.48
C HIS A 320 23.12 -1.04 2.57
N ASP A 321 23.44 -2.21 3.09
CA ASP A 321 24.04 -3.32 2.35
C ASP A 321 23.24 -4.61 2.54
N ASP A 322 23.70 -5.67 1.87
CA ASP A 322 23.03 -6.97 1.87
C ASP A 322 23.61 -7.94 2.91
N ALA A 323 24.50 -7.47 3.79
CA ALA A 323 25.19 -8.32 4.78
C ALA A 323 24.22 -8.83 5.85
N VAL A 324 24.18 -10.15 6.00
CA VAL A 324 23.41 -10.85 7.05
C VAL A 324 23.87 -10.40 8.44
N GLU A 325 25.18 -10.24 8.61
CA GLU A 325 25.82 -9.86 9.86
C GLU A 325 25.34 -8.49 10.35
N HIS A 326 25.27 -7.49 9.48
CA HIS A 326 24.88 -6.14 9.88
C HIS A 326 23.41 -6.08 10.33
N HIS A 327 22.51 -6.81 9.65
CA HIS A 327 21.13 -6.95 10.10
C HIS A 327 21.06 -7.68 11.47
N ALA A 328 21.83 -8.76 11.62
CA ALA A 328 21.84 -9.54 12.86
C ALA A 328 22.39 -8.74 14.04
N ASP A 329 23.51 -8.02 13.85
CA ASP A 329 24.13 -7.19 14.88
C ASP A 329 23.19 -6.06 15.33
N ALA A 330 22.46 -5.43 14.40
CA ALA A 330 21.44 -4.44 14.72
C ALA A 330 20.31 -5.03 15.57
N ILE A 331 19.80 -6.21 15.22
CA ILE A 331 18.77 -6.90 16.01
C ILE A 331 19.29 -7.25 17.40
N VAL A 332 20.48 -7.84 17.50
CA VAL A 332 21.08 -8.21 18.80
C VAL A 332 21.28 -6.99 19.68
N SER A 333 21.78 -5.87 19.13
CA SER A 333 21.95 -4.62 19.86
C SER A 333 20.59 -4.11 20.41
N ILE A 334 19.56 -4.02 19.56
CA ILE A 334 18.24 -3.56 19.97
C ILE A 334 17.66 -4.44 21.08
N LEU A 335 17.75 -5.77 20.95
CA LEU A 335 17.16 -6.71 21.91
C LEU A 335 17.91 -6.78 23.25
N ARG A 336 19.23 -6.50 23.27
CA ARG A 336 20.05 -6.50 24.48
C ARG A 336 20.08 -5.17 25.21
N GLU A 337 19.95 -4.06 24.46
CA GLU A 337 20.06 -2.71 25.03
C GLU A 337 18.67 -2.12 25.30
N ARG A 338 18.16 -2.33 26.51
CA ARG A 338 16.83 -1.88 26.90
C ARG A 338 16.59 -0.40 26.64
N ALA A 339 17.58 0.45 26.86
CA ALA A 339 17.46 1.90 26.61
C ALA A 339 17.22 2.20 25.12
N THR A 340 17.97 1.54 24.22
CA THR A 340 17.80 1.65 22.75
C THR A 340 16.42 1.18 22.33
N PHE A 341 16.01 0.02 22.84
CA PHE A 341 14.67 -0.55 22.56
C PHE A 341 13.55 0.40 22.96
N ASP A 342 13.58 0.96 24.19
CA ASP A 342 12.54 1.86 24.70
C ASP A 342 12.57 3.23 23.98
N ALA A 343 13.76 3.70 23.58
CA ALA A 343 13.87 4.93 22.78
C ALA A 343 13.21 4.77 21.40
N MET A 344 13.44 3.65 20.71
CA MET A 344 12.81 3.35 19.42
C MET A 344 11.27 3.26 19.54
N ARG A 345 10.76 2.65 20.59
CA ARG A 345 9.32 2.61 20.88
C ARG A 345 8.73 3.98 21.15
N THR A 346 9.48 4.86 21.81
CA THR A 346 9.09 6.25 22.03
C THR A 346 9.00 7.02 20.71
N GLY A 347 9.99 6.82 19.83
CA GLY A 347 9.99 7.37 18.47
C GLY A 347 8.79 6.89 17.64
N ALA A 348 8.48 5.62 17.72
CA ALA A 348 7.29 5.05 17.08
C ALA A 348 5.99 5.71 17.57
N GLN A 349 5.87 6.01 18.87
CA GLN A 349 4.72 6.76 19.38
C GLN A 349 4.65 8.21 18.88
N GLN A 350 5.80 8.86 18.66
CA GLN A 350 5.82 10.18 18.03
C GLN A 350 5.31 10.10 16.59
N PHE A 351 5.80 9.12 15.81
CA PHE A 351 5.29 8.86 14.46
C PHE A 351 3.77 8.72 14.45
N VAL A 352 3.19 7.91 15.35
CA VAL A 352 1.74 7.67 15.41
C VAL A 352 0.96 8.96 15.61
N ARG A 353 1.44 9.87 16.47
CA ARG A 353 0.77 11.17 16.70
C ARG A 353 0.72 12.05 15.46
N GLU A 354 1.69 11.93 14.57
CA GLU A 354 1.82 12.75 13.37
C GLU A 354 1.17 12.13 12.12
N HIS A 355 0.99 10.78 12.09
CA HIS A 355 0.55 10.02 10.92
C HIS A 355 -0.84 9.38 11.07
N GLN A 356 -1.74 9.97 11.85
CA GLN A 356 -3.11 9.49 11.89
C GLN A 356 -3.82 9.71 10.54
N TRP A 357 -4.75 8.83 10.20
CA TRP A 357 -5.47 8.87 8.93
C TRP A 357 -6.13 10.22 8.63
N ASP A 358 -6.68 10.89 9.63
CA ASP A 358 -7.29 12.22 9.46
C ASP A 358 -6.28 13.30 9.03
N ARG A 359 -5.01 13.14 9.38
CA ARG A 359 -3.91 14.04 8.99
C ARG A 359 -3.34 13.68 7.63
N THR A 360 -3.04 12.40 7.39
CA THR A 360 -2.43 11.96 6.14
C THR A 360 -3.39 12.12 4.95
N LEU A 361 -4.70 12.04 5.19
CA LEU A 361 -5.73 12.26 4.18
C LEU A 361 -6.20 13.73 4.07
N ALA A 362 -5.55 14.70 4.73
CA ALA A 362 -5.92 16.10 4.64
C ALA A 362 -6.10 16.61 3.19
N PRO A 363 -5.22 16.28 2.21
CA PRO A 363 -5.42 16.69 0.82
C PRO A 363 -6.71 16.17 0.19
N LEU A 364 -7.09 14.92 0.47
CA LEU A 364 -8.34 14.34 0.00
C LEU A 364 -9.54 15.04 0.63
N ARG A 365 -9.50 15.25 1.95
CA ARG A 365 -10.56 15.93 2.70
C ARG A 365 -10.82 17.34 2.16
N GLU A 366 -9.74 18.09 1.86
CA GLU A 366 -9.83 19.42 1.25
C GLU A 366 -10.49 19.35 -0.13
N PHE A 367 -10.08 18.41 -0.98
CA PHE A 367 -10.66 18.26 -2.31
C PHE A 367 -12.13 17.86 -2.24
N CYS A 368 -12.52 16.93 -1.36
CA CYS A 368 -13.92 16.49 -1.19
C CYS A 368 -14.84 17.59 -0.66
N ARG A 369 -14.33 18.60 0.06
CA ARG A 369 -15.13 19.78 0.50
C ARG A 369 -15.47 20.73 -0.65
N ALA A 370 -14.61 20.82 -1.67
CA ALA A 370 -14.81 21.67 -2.84
C ALA A 370 -14.34 20.96 -4.12
N PRO A 371 -15.07 19.91 -4.54
CA PRO A 371 -14.71 19.15 -5.72
C PRO A 371 -14.73 20.02 -6.98
N ARG A 372 -13.77 19.80 -7.87
CA ARG A 372 -13.66 20.57 -9.10
C ARG A 372 -13.03 19.77 -10.23
N PHE A 373 -13.47 20.06 -11.44
CA PHE A 373 -12.78 19.59 -12.65
C PHE A 373 -11.52 20.42 -12.90
N GLU A 374 -10.42 19.73 -13.26
CA GLU A 374 -9.21 20.38 -13.76
C GLU A 374 -9.33 20.56 -15.27
N LYS A 375 -9.70 21.78 -15.72
CA LYS A 375 -10.09 22.07 -17.10
C LYS A 375 -8.93 22.09 -18.11
N THR A 376 -7.70 22.32 -17.67
CA THR A 376 -6.56 22.41 -18.61
C THR A 376 -6.17 21.05 -19.19
N LYS A 377 -6.61 19.93 -18.59
CA LYS A 377 -6.37 18.58 -19.12
C LYS A 377 -6.96 18.37 -20.51
N GLU A 378 -8.07 19.04 -20.83
CA GLU A 378 -8.75 18.91 -22.12
C GLU A 378 -8.02 19.64 -23.26
N LEU A 379 -7.13 20.57 -22.92
CA LEU A 379 -6.46 21.43 -23.90
C LEU A 379 -5.13 20.85 -24.41
N PHE A 380 -4.42 20.12 -23.57
CA PHE A 380 -3.03 19.73 -23.83
C PHE A 380 -2.76 18.23 -23.73
N ALA A 381 -3.51 17.51 -22.89
CA ALA A 381 -3.22 16.12 -22.64
C ALA A 381 -3.54 15.22 -23.83
N SER A 382 -2.58 14.41 -24.23
CA SER A 382 -2.80 13.35 -25.21
C SER A 382 -3.65 12.25 -24.58
N GLN A 383 -4.83 11.99 -25.15
CA GLN A 383 -5.75 10.98 -24.63
C GLN A 383 -5.39 9.62 -25.22
N PRO A 384 -4.80 8.69 -24.45
CA PRO A 384 -4.57 7.34 -24.92
C PRO A 384 -5.91 6.62 -25.17
N ALA A 385 -5.90 5.68 -26.11
CA ALA A 385 -7.06 4.83 -26.33
C ALA A 385 -7.41 4.07 -25.04
N ILE A 386 -8.68 4.10 -24.65
CA ILE A 386 -9.16 3.33 -23.51
C ILE A 386 -9.50 1.93 -23.99
N THR A 387 -9.00 0.91 -23.31
CA THR A 387 -9.28 -0.49 -23.60
C THR A 387 -9.76 -1.22 -22.35
N GLU A 388 -10.61 -2.21 -22.53
CA GLU A 388 -10.99 -3.09 -21.43
C GLU A 388 -9.83 -4.02 -21.06
N ARG A 389 -9.80 -4.43 -19.79
CA ARG A 389 -8.80 -5.38 -19.31
C ARG A 389 -8.91 -6.69 -20.09
N PRO A 390 -7.81 -7.21 -20.64
CA PRO A 390 -7.83 -8.52 -21.27
C PRO A 390 -8.24 -9.58 -20.25
N PRO A 391 -9.03 -10.59 -20.64
CA PRO A 391 -9.44 -11.64 -19.71
C PRO A 391 -8.22 -12.36 -19.13
N SER A 392 -8.25 -12.61 -17.83
CA SER A 392 -7.19 -13.34 -17.14
C SER A 392 -6.99 -14.73 -17.77
N ILE A 393 -5.83 -15.36 -17.57
CA ILE A 393 -5.58 -16.73 -18.02
C ILE A 393 -6.66 -17.67 -17.47
N LEU A 394 -7.09 -17.48 -16.23
CA LEU A 394 -8.17 -18.24 -15.60
C LEU A 394 -9.52 -18.01 -16.29
N ASP A 395 -9.83 -16.79 -16.71
CA ASP A 395 -11.06 -16.49 -17.45
C ASP A 395 -11.03 -17.11 -18.86
N ARG A 396 -9.87 -17.12 -19.51
CA ARG A 396 -9.68 -17.80 -20.81
C ARG A 396 -9.84 -19.31 -20.67
N LEU A 397 -9.27 -19.93 -19.64
CA LEU A 397 -9.43 -21.36 -19.34
C LEU A 397 -10.88 -21.71 -18.98
N ARG A 398 -11.56 -20.92 -18.15
CA ARG A 398 -12.98 -21.10 -17.82
C ARG A 398 -13.88 -20.99 -19.04
N ARG A 399 -13.61 -20.08 -19.97
CA ARG A 399 -14.34 -20.00 -21.26
C ARG A 399 -14.10 -21.22 -22.15
N ARG A 400 -12.86 -21.75 -22.22
CA ARG A 400 -12.55 -22.98 -22.99
C ARG A 400 -13.14 -24.25 -22.40
N LEU A 401 -13.35 -24.29 -21.08
CA LEU A 401 -13.99 -25.43 -20.41
C LEU A 401 -15.53 -25.38 -20.46
N ARG A 402 -16.11 -24.25 -20.87
CA ARG A 402 -17.55 -24.07 -21.03
C ARG A 402 -18.00 -24.10 -22.51
N ALA A 403 -17.07 -24.12 -23.46
CA ALA A 403 -17.28 -24.31 -24.87
C ALA A 403 -16.96 -25.78 -25.28
#